data_df33c887c8fc7cc10e992d6a51d50314
#
_entry.id   df33c887c8fc7cc10e992d6a51d50314
#
_cell.length_a   1.000
_cell.length_b   1.000
_cell.length_c   1.000
_cell.angle_alpha   90.00
_cell.angle_beta   90.00
_cell.angle_gamma   90.00
#
_symmetry.space_group_name_H-M   'P 1'
#
loop_
_entity.id
_entity.type
_entity.pdbx_description
1 polymer ?
#
loop_
_entity_poly.entity_id
_entity_poly.type
_entity_poly.pdbx_seq_one_letter_code
_entity_poly.pdbx_strand_id
1 'polypeptide(L)'
;MTLCLAAAALVGCGGTGDSTGTVDPPACTPGSTPTGGRTVSGFGIGTADGGYTYNFYTNGQGSASMTVYGVDAEFGATWNNPGDFLARVGLGFNSTKTPAQLGTLSADFAETKTGTGGGWDYIGIYGWSENPLFEYYIVDDWFGGGSPNPGGTKMGTINVDGGTYDVYRHTQINQPVVTGGNATFDQFFSIRQTPRSCGTISSSEHISQWATMGMQLGNMEEARILVEVGGGTGSGSITFTTATVTLD
;
A
#
# COMPACT_ATOMS: atom_id res chain seq x y z
N MET A 1 80.84 -17.99 -16.58
CA MET A 1 79.69 -18.14 -17.51
C MET A 1 78.47 -18.28 -16.68
N THR A 2 77.81 -17.17 -16.45
CA THR A 2 76.63 -17.11 -15.57
C THR A 2 75.39 -16.74 -16.44
N LEU A 3 74.43 -17.63 -16.49
CA LEU A 3 73.27 -17.49 -17.31
C LEU A 3 72.19 -16.78 -16.50
N CYS A 4 71.79 -15.59 -16.92
CA CYS A 4 70.61 -14.88 -16.34
C CYS A 4 69.33 -15.35 -17.04
N LEU A 5 68.39 -15.95 -16.28
CA LEU A 5 67.00 -16.17 -16.69
C LEU A 5 66.26 -14.90 -16.42
N ALA A 6 65.61 -14.36 -17.48
CA ALA A 6 64.62 -13.30 -17.37
C ALA A 6 63.21 -13.91 -17.17
N ALA A 7 62.56 -13.59 -16.09
CA ALA A 7 61.19 -13.95 -15.84
C ALA A 7 60.26 -12.89 -16.46
N ALA A 8 59.42 -13.29 -17.41
CA ALA A 8 58.37 -12.45 -17.98
C ALA A 8 57.16 -12.48 -17.06
N ALA A 9 56.75 -11.34 -16.54
CA ALA A 9 55.51 -11.16 -15.80
C ALA A 9 54.36 -11.01 -16.78
N LEU A 10 53.40 -11.94 -16.73
CA LEU A 10 52.12 -11.84 -17.40
C LEU A 10 51.22 -10.91 -16.59
N VAL A 11 50.90 -9.75 -17.16
CA VAL A 11 49.88 -8.86 -16.65
C VAL A 11 48.51 -9.44 -17.08
N GLY A 12 47.80 -10.05 -16.16
CA GLY A 12 46.44 -10.47 -16.38
C GLY A 12 45.52 -9.24 -16.39
N CYS A 13 44.82 -9.01 -17.51
CA CYS A 13 43.67 -8.09 -17.55
C CYS A 13 42.55 -8.64 -16.67
N GLY A 14 42.38 -8.06 -15.51
CA GLY A 14 41.22 -8.27 -14.67
C GLY A 14 40.00 -7.67 -15.35
N GLY A 15 39.06 -8.53 -15.78
CA GLY A 15 37.74 -8.10 -16.22
C GLY A 15 37.05 -7.37 -15.08
N THR A 16 36.64 -6.14 -15.33
CA THR A 16 35.70 -5.41 -14.46
C THR A 16 34.36 -6.15 -14.51
N GLY A 17 34.09 -6.96 -13.48
CA GLY A 17 32.77 -7.48 -13.23
C GLY A 17 31.86 -6.27 -12.97
N ASP A 18 30.92 -6.07 -13.87
CA ASP A 18 29.83 -5.14 -13.70
C ASP A 18 28.97 -5.68 -12.54
N SER A 19 29.25 -5.22 -11.32
CA SER A 19 28.36 -5.44 -10.21
C SER A 19 27.16 -4.54 -10.47
N THR A 20 26.07 -5.12 -10.99
CA THR A 20 24.73 -4.53 -10.88
C THR A 20 24.43 -4.47 -9.38
N GLY A 21 24.88 -3.39 -8.76
CA GLY A 21 24.53 -3.06 -7.39
C GLY A 21 23.02 -2.90 -7.36
N THR A 22 22.33 -3.83 -6.74
CA THR A 22 21.00 -3.56 -6.20
C THR A 22 21.20 -2.40 -5.23
N VAL A 23 20.82 -1.21 -5.64
CA VAL A 23 20.73 -0.06 -4.74
C VAL A 23 19.62 -0.43 -3.78
N ASP A 24 19.97 -0.84 -2.55
CA ASP A 24 18.98 -0.96 -1.51
C ASP A 24 18.22 0.37 -1.44
N PRO A 25 16.87 0.35 -1.41
CA PRO A 25 16.11 1.57 -1.24
C PRO A 25 16.64 2.30 0.01
N PRO A 26 16.72 3.63 -0.01
CA PRO A 26 17.25 4.37 1.12
C PRO A 26 16.52 3.94 2.39
N ALA A 27 17.30 3.63 3.44
CA ALA A 27 16.73 3.25 4.73
C ALA A 27 15.79 4.37 5.18
N CYS A 28 14.50 4.11 5.12
CA CYS A 28 13.53 5.08 5.56
C CYS A 28 13.53 5.14 7.08
N THR A 29 13.66 6.35 7.60
CA THR A 29 13.57 6.59 9.04
C THR A 29 12.14 7.07 9.33
N PRO A 30 11.36 6.36 10.18
CA PRO A 30 10.08 6.87 10.62
C PRO A 30 10.26 8.28 11.18
N GLY A 31 9.34 9.17 10.84
CA GLY A 31 9.26 10.51 11.40
C GLY A 31 8.98 10.48 12.91
N SER A 32 8.95 11.63 13.55
CA SER A 32 8.48 11.73 14.93
C SER A 32 6.98 11.42 14.98
N THR A 33 6.55 10.69 16.01
CA THR A 33 5.11 10.41 16.20
C THR A 33 4.33 11.74 16.29
N PRO A 34 3.34 11.94 15.40
CA PRO A 34 2.51 13.15 15.45
C PRO A 34 1.77 13.25 16.78
N THR A 35 1.51 14.46 17.24
CA THR A 35 0.82 14.73 18.50
C THR A 35 -0.50 15.48 18.27
N GLY A 36 -1.48 15.26 19.15
CA GLY A 36 -2.80 15.86 19.00
C GLY A 36 -3.65 15.08 17.99
N GLY A 37 -4.46 15.78 17.23
CA GLY A 37 -5.31 15.20 16.19
C GLY A 37 -6.77 15.04 16.63
N ARG A 38 -7.59 14.63 15.67
CA ARG A 38 -9.03 14.38 15.86
C ARG A 38 -9.31 12.88 15.78
N THR A 39 -9.91 12.33 16.84
CA THR A 39 -10.29 10.91 16.88
C THR A 39 -11.69 10.70 16.28
N VAL A 40 -11.83 9.66 15.50
CA VAL A 40 -13.05 9.15 14.86
C VAL A 40 -13.23 7.69 15.27
N SER A 41 -14.37 7.35 15.90
CA SER A 41 -14.63 6.00 16.43
C SER A 41 -15.90 5.34 15.88
N GLY A 42 -16.47 5.87 14.82
CA GLY A 42 -17.61 5.31 14.07
C GLY A 42 -17.45 5.69 12.62
N PHE A 43 -18.33 5.20 11.74
CA PHE A 43 -18.30 5.60 10.33
C PHE A 43 -18.16 7.13 10.22
N GLY A 44 -17.17 7.58 9.45
CA GLY A 44 -16.91 9.00 9.29
C GLY A 44 -16.09 9.32 8.05
N ILE A 45 -16.48 10.41 7.39
CA ILE A 45 -15.78 10.99 6.24
C ILE A 45 -15.51 12.45 6.59
N GLY A 46 -14.37 12.98 6.19
CA GLY A 46 -14.06 14.39 6.40
C GLY A 46 -12.74 14.81 5.77
N THR A 47 -12.37 16.04 6.06
CA THR A 47 -11.12 16.63 5.56
C THR A 47 -9.96 16.38 6.53
N ALA A 48 -8.78 16.14 5.99
CA ALA A 48 -7.48 16.25 6.63
C ALA A 48 -6.72 17.44 6.03
N ASP A 49 -5.54 17.75 6.55
CA ASP A 49 -4.72 18.85 6.04
C ASP A 49 -4.20 18.57 4.62
N GLY A 50 -3.61 19.58 3.99
CA GLY A 50 -2.99 19.43 2.66
C GLY A 50 -3.95 19.14 1.51
N GLY A 51 -5.28 19.33 1.71
CA GLY A 51 -6.30 18.99 0.71
C GLY A 51 -6.70 17.52 0.70
N TYR A 52 -6.20 16.73 1.63
CA TYR A 52 -6.58 15.32 1.81
C TYR A 52 -7.96 15.16 2.45
N THR A 53 -8.54 13.99 2.24
CA THR A 53 -9.76 13.56 2.93
C THR A 53 -9.51 12.24 3.62
N TYR A 54 -10.20 12.02 4.75
CA TYR A 54 -10.18 10.73 5.43
C TYR A 54 -11.52 10.01 5.27
N ASN A 55 -11.47 8.69 5.35
CA ASN A 55 -12.64 7.85 5.49
C ASN A 55 -12.33 6.76 6.53
N PHE A 56 -13.20 6.63 7.52
CA PHE A 56 -13.16 5.58 8.51
C PHE A 56 -14.44 4.75 8.43
N TYR A 57 -14.27 3.47 8.13
CA TYR A 57 -15.34 2.49 8.12
C TYR A 57 -15.17 1.51 9.28
N THR A 58 -16.25 1.04 9.86
CA THR A 58 -16.29 -0.10 10.77
C THR A 58 -17.65 -0.78 10.69
N ASN A 59 -17.68 -2.09 10.75
CA ASN A 59 -18.91 -2.87 10.83
C ASN A 59 -19.50 -2.94 12.25
N GLY A 60 -18.84 -2.28 13.22
CA GLY A 60 -19.31 -2.17 14.61
C GLY A 60 -19.02 -3.37 15.50
N GLN A 61 -18.42 -4.44 15.00
CA GLN A 61 -17.97 -5.57 15.83
C GLN A 61 -16.60 -5.26 16.44
N GLY A 62 -16.43 -5.53 17.73
CA GLY A 62 -15.23 -5.16 18.48
C GLY A 62 -15.13 -3.66 18.69
N SER A 63 -13.92 -3.12 18.66
CA SER A 63 -13.69 -1.67 18.67
C SER A 63 -12.56 -1.28 17.73
N ALA A 64 -12.72 -0.14 17.06
CA ALA A 64 -11.68 0.50 16.29
C ALA A 64 -11.85 2.01 16.33
N SER A 65 -10.75 2.74 16.21
CA SER A 65 -10.73 4.18 16.07
C SER A 65 -9.58 4.64 15.20
N MET A 66 -9.76 5.80 14.58
CA MET A 66 -8.77 6.51 13.79
C MET A 66 -8.47 7.85 14.42
N THR A 67 -7.22 8.29 14.40
CA THR A 67 -6.81 9.66 14.75
C THR A 67 -6.18 10.31 13.53
N VAL A 68 -6.75 11.41 13.05
CA VAL A 68 -6.22 12.23 11.95
C VAL A 68 -5.39 13.36 12.57
N TYR A 69 -4.11 13.47 12.22
CA TYR A 69 -3.18 14.34 12.92
C TYR A 69 -3.12 15.79 12.41
N GLY A 70 -3.65 16.07 11.24
CA GLY A 70 -3.61 17.42 10.68
C GLY A 70 -2.22 17.83 10.18
N VAL A 71 -1.45 16.86 9.71
CA VAL A 71 -0.21 17.06 8.97
C VAL A 71 -0.29 16.12 7.77
N ASP A 72 -0.29 16.66 6.57
CA ASP A 72 -0.45 15.88 5.34
C ASP A 72 -1.56 14.80 5.46
N ALA A 73 -1.29 13.59 5.01
CA ALA A 73 -2.19 12.45 5.17
C ALA A 73 -1.87 11.60 6.43
N GLU A 74 -1.14 12.13 7.40
CA GLU A 74 -0.73 11.39 8.60
C GLU A 74 -1.92 11.05 9.51
N PHE A 75 -1.97 9.79 9.92
CA PHE A 75 -3.02 9.29 10.83
C PHE A 75 -2.52 8.09 11.64
N GLY A 76 -3.28 7.75 12.66
CA GLY A 76 -3.11 6.51 13.40
C GLY A 76 -4.43 5.75 13.54
N ALA A 77 -4.35 4.48 13.87
CA ALA A 77 -5.50 3.65 14.21
C ALA A 77 -5.21 2.74 15.38
N THR A 78 -6.27 2.41 16.13
CA THR A 78 -6.22 1.42 17.23
C THR A 78 -7.43 0.49 17.10
N TRP A 79 -7.27 -0.76 17.49
CA TRP A 79 -8.35 -1.75 17.42
C TRP A 79 -8.25 -2.82 18.49
N ASN A 80 -9.40 -3.45 18.76
CA ASN A 80 -9.50 -4.63 19.62
C ASN A 80 -10.62 -5.53 19.08
N ASN A 81 -10.23 -6.70 18.56
CA ASN A 81 -11.10 -7.72 17.96
C ASN A 81 -12.11 -7.15 16.94
N PRO A 82 -11.68 -6.35 15.97
CA PRO A 82 -12.59 -5.74 15.01
C PRO A 82 -13.16 -6.81 14.07
N GLY A 83 -14.45 -6.72 13.78
CA GLY A 83 -15.03 -7.54 12.73
C GLY A 83 -14.51 -7.17 11.36
N ASP A 84 -14.48 -5.85 11.12
CA ASP A 84 -13.89 -5.20 9.96
C ASP A 84 -13.82 -3.70 10.20
N PHE A 85 -12.64 -3.08 9.97
CA PHE A 85 -12.49 -1.63 9.87
C PHE A 85 -11.46 -1.25 8.83
N LEU A 86 -11.69 -0.09 8.19
CA LEU A 86 -10.74 0.56 7.30
C LEU A 86 -10.52 2.00 7.77
N ALA A 87 -9.28 2.36 8.09
CA ALA A 87 -8.86 3.73 8.33
C ALA A 87 -7.96 4.18 7.17
N ARG A 88 -8.35 5.27 6.48
CA ARG A 88 -7.65 5.71 5.27
C ARG A 88 -7.67 7.21 5.07
N VAL A 89 -6.55 7.76 4.60
CA VAL A 89 -6.38 9.19 4.26
C VAL A 89 -5.67 9.34 2.91
N GLY A 90 -6.12 10.29 2.09
CA GLY A 90 -5.52 10.56 0.79
C GLY A 90 -6.41 11.41 -0.11
N LEU A 91 -6.36 11.16 -1.42
CA LEU A 91 -7.02 11.97 -2.45
C LEU A 91 -8.32 11.31 -2.93
N GLY A 92 -9.32 12.14 -3.22
CA GLY A 92 -10.54 11.78 -3.95
C GLY A 92 -10.54 12.41 -5.34
N PHE A 93 -11.05 11.69 -6.35
CA PHE A 93 -11.01 12.09 -7.77
C PHE A 93 -12.38 12.21 -8.42
N ASN A 94 -13.47 11.91 -7.69
CA ASN A 94 -14.87 12.03 -8.13
C ASN A 94 -15.22 11.23 -9.40
N SER A 95 -14.57 10.11 -9.64
CA SER A 95 -14.85 9.15 -10.72
C SER A 95 -14.98 9.76 -12.13
N THR A 96 -14.23 10.83 -12.43
CA THR A 96 -14.33 11.55 -13.71
C THR A 96 -13.20 11.24 -14.69
N LYS A 97 -12.09 10.66 -14.24
CA LYS A 97 -10.88 10.42 -15.03
C LYS A 97 -10.35 9.01 -14.82
N THR A 98 -9.95 8.38 -15.90
CA THR A 98 -9.19 7.12 -15.86
C THR A 98 -7.78 7.34 -15.29
N PRO A 99 -7.06 6.29 -14.85
CA PRO A 99 -5.67 6.42 -14.38
C PRO A 99 -4.79 7.20 -15.37
N ALA A 100 -4.88 6.89 -16.66
CA ALA A 100 -4.09 7.55 -17.69
C ALA A 100 -4.42 9.04 -17.89
N GLN A 101 -5.61 9.49 -17.49
CA GLN A 101 -6.04 10.89 -17.57
C GLN A 101 -5.73 11.67 -16.29
N LEU A 102 -5.50 10.97 -15.18
CA LEU A 102 -5.16 11.62 -13.91
C LEU A 102 -3.73 12.14 -13.90
N GLY A 103 -2.77 11.37 -14.38
CA GLY A 103 -1.34 11.64 -14.29
C GLY A 103 -0.60 10.56 -13.49
N THR A 104 0.54 10.90 -12.94
CA THR A 104 1.35 9.97 -12.15
C THR A 104 0.94 10.00 -10.68
N LEU A 105 0.43 8.89 -10.21
CA LEU A 105 -0.02 8.70 -8.82
C LEU A 105 1.01 7.92 -8.03
N SER A 106 1.44 8.46 -6.91
CA SER A 106 2.34 7.81 -5.95
C SER A 106 1.97 8.15 -4.51
N ALA A 107 2.51 7.39 -3.57
CA ALA A 107 2.38 7.71 -2.15
C ALA A 107 3.69 7.42 -1.41
N ASP A 108 4.06 8.29 -0.49
CA ASP A 108 5.15 8.05 0.46
C ASP A 108 4.56 7.73 1.83
N PHE A 109 5.07 6.70 2.48
CA PHE A 109 4.65 6.35 3.82
C PHE A 109 5.81 5.90 4.70
N ALA A 110 5.68 6.14 5.99
CA ALA A 110 6.44 5.48 7.04
C ALA A 110 5.51 5.25 8.23
N GLU A 111 5.54 4.05 8.79
CA GLU A 111 4.67 3.69 9.88
C GLU A 111 5.41 3.01 11.02
N THR A 112 4.83 3.09 12.20
CA THR A 112 5.17 2.29 13.38
C THR A 112 3.92 1.56 13.84
N LYS A 113 4.06 0.27 14.14
CA LYS A 113 2.93 -0.58 14.54
C LYS A 113 3.26 -1.48 15.71
N THR A 114 2.23 -1.80 16.51
CA THR A 114 2.33 -2.72 17.65
C THR A 114 1.10 -3.60 17.75
N GLY A 115 1.24 -4.76 18.35
CA GLY A 115 0.14 -5.70 18.55
C GLY A 115 0.02 -6.71 17.42
N THR A 116 -1.21 -7.11 17.10
CA THR A 116 -1.53 -8.13 16.09
C THR A 116 -2.63 -7.64 15.16
N GLY A 117 -2.57 -8.05 13.91
CA GLY A 117 -3.68 -7.95 12.97
C GLY A 117 -4.87 -8.82 13.37
N GLY A 118 -5.77 -9.05 12.46
CA GLY A 118 -6.96 -9.88 12.66
C GLY A 118 -6.86 -11.23 11.96
N GLY A 119 -8.00 -11.70 11.46
CA GLY A 119 -8.07 -12.82 10.50
C GLY A 119 -7.51 -12.44 9.13
N TRP A 120 -7.54 -11.15 8.80
CA TRP A 120 -6.81 -10.52 7.70
C TRP A 120 -6.42 -9.10 8.08
N ASP A 121 -5.37 -8.58 7.46
CA ASP A 121 -4.97 -7.18 7.58
C ASP A 121 -4.14 -6.74 6.38
N TYR A 122 -4.27 -5.45 6.03
CA TYR A 122 -3.61 -4.82 4.88
C TYR A 122 -3.12 -3.43 5.26
N ILE A 123 -1.88 -3.10 4.89
CA ILE A 123 -1.29 -1.77 5.04
C ILE A 123 -0.69 -1.38 3.68
N GLY A 124 -1.07 -0.21 3.16
CA GLY A 124 -0.57 0.26 1.87
C GLY A 124 -1.49 1.28 1.22
N ILE A 125 -1.75 1.14 -0.07
CA ILE A 125 -2.66 2.00 -0.84
C ILE A 125 -3.94 1.24 -1.14
N TYR A 126 -5.04 1.98 -1.08
CA TYR A 126 -6.40 1.55 -1.32
C TYR A 126 -7.15 2.55 -2.18
N GLY A 127 -8.09 2.05 -2.95
CA GLY A 127 -9.04 2.91 -3.65
C GLY A 127 -10.10 2.16 -4.42
N TRP A 128 -10.90 2.97 -5.12
CA TRP A 128 -11.98 2.52 -5.99
C TRP A 128 -11.85 3.13 -7.37
N SER A 129 -12.40 2.45 -8.34
CA SER A 129 -12.72 3.01 -9.65
C SER A 129 -14.15 2.65 -10.06
N GLU A 130 -14.75 3.46 -10.91
CA GLU A 130 -16.08 3.25 -11.46
C GLU A 130 -16.05 3.14 -12.99
N ASN A 131 -17.03 2.44 -13.54
CA ASN A 131 -17.19 2.28 -15.00
C ASN A 131 -15.96 1.66 -15.70
N PRO A 132 -15.55 0.44 -15.33
CA PRO A 132 -16.21 -0.52 -14.41
C PRO A 132 -15.87 -0.30 -12.93
N LEU A 133 -16.73 -0.86 -12.06
CA LEU A 133 -16.58 -0.78 -10.61
C LEU A 133 -15.54 -1.79 -10.14
N PHE A 134 -14.44 -1.31 -9.58
CA PHE A 134 -13.38 -2.11 -8.96
C PHE A 134 -12.94 -1.48 -7.66
N GLU A 135 -12.59 -2.33 -6.71
CA GLU A 135 -11.84 -1.97 -5.51
C GLU A 135 -10.38 -2.43 -5.70
N TYR A 136 -9.41 -1.65 -5.24
CA TYR A 136 -8.02 -2.03 -5.42
C TYR A 136 -7.15 -1.78 -4.20
N TYR A 137 -6.15 -2.64 -4.04
CA TYR A 137 -5.18 -2.64 -2.95
C TYR A 137 -3.76 -2.80 -3.50
N ILE A 138 -2.84 -1.99 -3.00
CA ILE A 138 -1.40 -2.21 -3.12
C ILE A 138 -0.89 -2.37 -1.68
N VAL A 139 -0.61 -3.60 -1.28
CA VAL A 139 -0.27 -3.96 0.10
C VAL A 139 1.22 -4.11 0.24
N ASP A 140 1.82 -3.22 1.02
CA ASP A 140 3.25 -3.17 1.27
C ASP A 140 3.65 -3.76 2.62
N ASP A 141 2.70 -3.78 3.58
CA ASP A 141 2.95 -4.26 4.93
C ASP A 141 1.70 -4.91 5.57
N TRP A 142 1.90 -5.62 6.69
CA TRP A 142 0.87 -6.31 7.47
C TRP A 142 1.36 -6.67 8.87
N PHE A 143 0.49 -7.21 9.74
CA PHE A 143 0.77 -7.53 11.14
C PHE A 143 1.23 -8.98 11.35
N GLY A 144 2.44 -9.32 11.01
CA GLY A 144 3.01 -10.64 11.32
C GLY A 144 2.42 -11.77 10.48
N GLY A 145 2.82 -13.00 10.79
CA GLY A 145 2.40 -14.16 9.99
C GLY A 145 3.09 -14.24 8.63
N GLY A 146 2.45 -14.91 7.69
CA GLY A 146 2.86 -14.93 6.27
C GLY A 146 2.24 -13.78 5.50
N SER A 147 2.68 -13.60 4.25
CA SER A 147 2.07 -12.64 3.32
C SER A 147 0.55 -12.86 3.22
N PRO A 148 -0.26 -11.79 3.29
CA PRO A 148 -1.70 -11.91 3.19
C PRO A 148 -2.14 -12.62 1.91
N ASN A 149 -3.17 -13.44 2.02
CA ASN A 149 -3.81 -14.06 0.86
C ASN A 149 -5.23 -13.51 0.72
N PRO A 150 -5.49 -12.62 -0.26
CA PRO A 150 -6.81 -12.03 -0.43
C PRO A 150 -7.84 -13.01 -1.01
N GLY A 151 -7.44 -14.24 -1.33
CA GLY A 151 -8.27 -15.19 -2.07
C GLY A 151 -8.31 -14.88 -3.57
N GLY A 152 -9.23 -15.55 -4.27
CA GLY A 152 -9.39 -15.37 -5.72
C GLY A 152 -8.29 -16.03 -6.55
N THR A 153 -7.99 -15.44 -7.70
CA THR A 153 -7.04 -15.98 -8.69
C THR A 153 -5.76 -15.17 -8.69
N LYS A 154 -4.62 -15.83 -8.53
CA LYS A 154 -3.31 -15.22 -8.76
C LYS A 154 -3.12 -14.99 -10.26
N MET A 155 -3.00 -13.73 -10.66
CA MET A 155 -2.86 -13.29 -12.06
C MET A 155 -1.41 -13.32 -12.53
N GLY A 156 -0.46 -13.14 -11.61
CA GLY A 156 0.96 -13.10 -11.93
C GLY A 156 1.80 -12.51 -10.81
N THR A 157 2.98 -12.06 -11.18
CA THR A 157 3.94 -11.40 -10.29
C THR A 157 4.54 -10.21 -11.02
N ILE A 158 4.71 -9.10 -10.32
CA ILE A 158 5.32 -7.86 -10.84
C ILE A 158 6.46 -7.39 -9.93
N ASN A 159 7.35 -6.59 -10.50
CA ASN A 159 8.44 -5.94 -9.74
C ASN A 159 8.25 -4.43 -9.82
N VAL A 160 7.99 -3.79 -8.69
CA VAL A 160 7.79 -2.34 -8.56
C VAL A 160 8.47 -1.88 -7.28
N ASP A 161 9.04 -0.68 -7.26
CA ASP A 161 9.66 -0.05 -6.08
C ASP A 161 10.67 -0.94 -5.35
N GLY A 162 11.51 -1.66 -6.11
CA GLY A 162 12.51 -2.58 -5.57
C GLY A 162 11.95 -3.80 -4.85
N GLY A 163 10.65 -4.10 -5.00
CA GLY A 163 10.00 -5.27 -4.43
C GLY A 163 9.30 -6.12 -5.46
N THR A 164 9.06 -7.37 -5.09
CA THR A 164 8.25 -8.32 -5.85
C THR A 164 6.86 -8.41 -5.24
N TYR A 165 5.83 -8.34 -6.06
CA TYR A 165 4.43 -8.42 -5.65
C TYR A 165 3.70 -9.53 -6.36
N ASP A 166 2.93 -10.30 -5.61
CA ASP A 166 1.95 -11.23 -6.13
C ASP A 166 0.66 -10.49 -6.46
N VAL A 167 0.18 -10.65 -7.70
CA VAL A 167 -1.03 -9.97 -8.18
C VAL A 167 -2.21 -10.92 -8.16
N TYR A 168 -3.33 -10.47 -7.58
CA TYR A 168 -4.56 -11.24 -7.47
C TYR A 168 -5.77 -10.47 -7.99
N ARG A 169 -6.76 -11.23 -8.48
CA ARG A 169 -8.11 -10.78 -8.77
C ARG A 169 -9.08 -11.61 -7.95
N HIS A 170 -9.92 -10.95 -7.15
CA HIS A 170 -10.95 -11.57 -6.33
C HIS A 170 -12.31 -10.94 -6.64
N THR A 171 -13.39 -11.74 -6.70
CA THR A 171 -14.74 -11.23 -6.91
C THR A 171 -15.48 -11.19 -5.57
N GLN A 172 -15.92 -10.01 -5.17
CA GLN A 172 -16.82 -9.79 -4.05
C GLN A 172 -18.27 -9.90 -4.52
N ILE A 173 -19.11 -10.60 -3.74
CA ILE A 173 -20.51 -10.85 -4.09
C ILE A 173 -21.40 -10.16 -3.07
N ASN A 174 -22.23 -9.22 -3.55
CA ASN A 174 -23.22 -8.50 -2.74
C ASN A 174 -22.61 -7.81 -1.50
N GLN A 175 -21.46 -7.15 -1.68
CA GLN A 175 -20.76 -6.41 -0.63
C GLN A 175 -21.00 -4.89 -0.76
N PRO A 176 -20.84 -4.13 0.35
CA PRO A 176 -20.92 -2.67 0.33
C PRO A 176 -19.96 -2.06 -0.68
N VAL A 177 -20.41 -1.00 -1.36
CA VAL A 177 -19.61 -0.30 -2.37
C VAL A 177 -19.51 1.19 -2.11
N VAL A 178 -18.50 1.83 -2.66
CA VAL A 178 -18.22 3.28 -2.47
C VAL A 178 -19.39 4.17 -2.92
N THR A 179 -20.15 3.75 -3.92
CA THR A 179 -21.33 4.47 -4.42
C THR A 179 -22.58 4.30 -3.54
N GLY A 180 -22.47 3.53 -2.47
CA GLY A 180 -23.57 3.19 -1.56
C GLY A 180 -24.36 1.94 -2.01
N GLY A 181 -24.98 1.27 -1.03
CA GLY A 181 -25.64 -0.02 -1.25
C GLY A 181 -24.66 -1.18 -1.40
N ASN A 182 -25.11 -2.27 -2.01
CA ASN A 182 -24.31 -3.47 -2.25
C ASN A 182 -24.25 -3.79 -3.75
N ALA A 183 -23.11 -4.31 -4.19
CA ALA A 183 -22.90 -4.80 -5.55
C ALA A 183 -22.00 -6.05 -5.58
N THR A 184 -21.93 -6.67 -6.75
CA THR A 184 -20.88 -7.64 -7.08
C THR A 184 -19.82 -6.92 -7.91
N PHE A 185 -18.57 -7.00 -7.48
CA PHE A 185 -17.46 -6.31 -8.12
C PHE A 185 -16.16 -7.12 -7.94
N ASP A 186 -15.15 -6.79 -8.74
CA ASP A 186 -13.84 -7.39 -8.56
C ASP A 186 -12.92 -6.49 -7.72
N GLN A 187 -12.07 -7.14 -6.95
CA GLN A 187 -10.95 -6.55 -6.23
C GLN A 187 -9.64 -6.88 -6.94
N PHE A 188 -8.76 -5.89 -7.06
CA PHE A 188 -7.41 -6.06 -7.58
C PHE A 188 -6.40 -5.85 -6.45
N PHE A 189 -5.48 -6.80 -6.30
CA PHE A 189 -4.45 -6.74 -5.27
C PHE A 189 -3.05 -6.84 -5.88
N SER A 190 -2.13 -6.03 -5.38
CA SER A 190 -0.69 -6.31 -5.39
C SER A 190 -0.26 -6.54 -3.95
N ILE A 191 0.21 -7.73 -3.62
CA ILE A 191 0.69 -8.09 -2.28
C ILE A 191 2.21 -8.23 -2.34
N ARG A 192 2.95 -7.37 -1.63
CA ARG A 192 4.40 -7.43 -1.57
C ARG A 192 4.84 -8.75 -0.93
N GLN A 193 5.86 -9.42 -1.48
CA GLN A 193 6.32 -10.70 -0.93
C GLN A 193 7.15 -10.53 0.35
N THR A 194 7.83 -9.41 0.50
CA THR A 194 8.59 -9.04 1.70
C THR A 194 8.04 -7.72 2.23
N PRO A 195 7.46 -7.69 3.43
CA PRO A 195 6.85 -6.47 3.96
C PRO A 195 7.87 -5.36 4.19
N ARG A 196 7.42 -4.11 4.16
CA ARG A 196 8.20 -2.94 4.54
C ARG A 196 7.33 -1.91 5.24
N SER A 197 7.86 -1.30 6.29
CA SER A 197 7.16 -0.30 7.09
C SER A 197 7.30 1.14 6.56
N CYS A 198 7.96 1.32 5.41
CA CYS A 198 8.12 2.64 4.80
C CYS A 198 8.61 2.56 3.35
N GLY A 199 8.41 3.62 2.59
CA GLY A 199 8.88 3.78 1.21
C GLY A 199 7.87 4.51 0.33
N THR A 200 8.20 4.57 -0.94
CA THR A 200 7.30 5.09 -1.99
C THR A 200 6.54 3.94 -2.63
N ILE A 201 5.24 4.10 -2.81
CA ILE A 201 4.38 3.20 -3.59
C ILE A 201 4.04 3.91 -4.90
N SER A 202 4.61 3.44 -6.00
CA SER A 202 4.35 3.93 -7.36
C SER A 202 3.03 3.38 -7.89
N SER A 203 1.90 3.92 -7.41
CA SER A 203 0.55 3.39 -7.69
C SER A 203 0.25 3.31 -9.19
N SER A 204 0.67 4.31 -9.98
CA SER A 204 0.49 4.30 -11.44
C SER A 204 1.23 3.16 -12.11
N GLU A 205 2.41 2.75 -11.61
CA GLU A 205 3.15 1.61 -12.14
C GLU A 205 2.40 0.29 -11.87
N HIS A 206 1.90 0.08 -10.64
CA HIS A 206 1.06 -1.07 -10.32
C HIS A 206 -0.15 -1.16 -11.24
N ILE A 207 -0.88 -0.06 -11.40
CA ILE A 207 -2.07 0.02 -12.26
C ILE A 207 -1.73 -0.29 -13.73
N SER A 208 -0.59 0.22 -14.22
CA SER A 208 -0.08 -0.08 -15.56
C SER A 208 0.22 -1.57 -15.75
N GLN A 209 0.88 -2.20 -14.77
CA GLN A 209 1.16 -3.63 -14.80
C GLN A 209 -0.13 -4.47 -14.75
N TRP A 210 -1.11 -4.09 -13.94
CA TRP A 210 -2.43 -4.75 -13.91
C TRP A 210 -3.13 -4.71 -15.27
N ALA A 211 -3.08 -3.58 -15.96
CA ALA A 211 -3.67 -3.44 -17.30
C ALA A 211 -3.08 -4.44 -18.30
N THR A 212 -1.78 -4.76 -18.22
CA THR A 212 -1.14 -5.78 -19.07
C THR A 212 -1.66 -7.19 -18.80
N MET A 213 -2.23 -7.44 -17.60
CA MET A 213 -2.83 -8.71 -17.19
C MET A 213 -4.35 -8.74 -17.45
N GLY A 214 -4.90 -7.73 -18.14
CA GLY A 214 -6.35 -7.61 -18.38
C GLY A 214 -7.14 -7.11 -17.16
N MET A 215 -6.48 -6.56 -16.15
CA MET A 215 -7.06 -5.97 -14.95
C MET A 215 -7.07 -4.44 -15.11
N GLN A 216 -8.00 -3.90 -15.85
CA GLN A 216 -8.06 -2.48 -16.19
C GLN A 216 -9.06 -1.74 -15.32
N LEU A 217 -8.58 -0.74 -14.55
CA LEU A 217 -9.42 0.15 -13.75
C LEU A 217 -10.24 1.11 -14.64
N GLY A 218 -11.39 1.50 -14.13
CA GLY A 218 -12.24 2.55 -14.72
C GLY A 218 -11.83 3.96 -14.31
N ASN A 219 -12.82 4.83 -14.13
CA ASN A 219 -12.60 6.18 -13.61
C ASN A 219 -12.26 6.11 -12.12
N MET A 220 -11.17 6.74 -11.72
CA MET A 220 -10.67 6.69 -10.35
C MET A 220 -11.56 7.51 -9.41
N GLU A 221 -11.99 6.88 -8.31
CA GLU A 221 -12.73 7.57 -7.25
C GLU A 221 -11.80 8.08 -6.15
N GLU A 222 -10.86 7.27 -5.72
CA GLU A 222 -9.93 7.63 -4.65
C GLU A 222 -8.62 6.86 -4.73
N ALA A 223 -7.58 7.42 -4.09
CA ALA A 223 -6.35 6.74 -3.72
C ALA A 223 -5.93 7.21 -2.33
N ARG A 224 -5.81 6.30 -1.38
CA ARG A 224 -5.58 6.60 0.03
C ARG A 224 -4.59 5.65 0.66
N ILE A 225 -3.77 6.14 1.56
CA ILE A 225 -3.00 5.30 2.48
C ILE A 225 -3.98 4.64 3.43
N LEU A 226 -3.84 3.33 3.62
CA LEU A 226 -4.80 2.46 4.31
C LEU A 226 -4.12 1.66 5.44
N VAL A 227 -4.86 1.46 6.52
CA VAL A 227 -4.81 0.25 7.35
C VAL A 227 -6.21 -0.36 7.41
N GLU A 228 -6.29 -1.64 7.12
CA GLU A 228 -7.50 -2.45 7.28
C GLU A 228 -7.19 -3.64 8.18
N VAL A 229 -8.10 -3.97 9.11
CA VAL A 229 -8.01 -5.17 9.94
C VAL A 229 -9.41 -5.73 10.15
N GLY A 230 -9.55 -7.04 10.00
CA GLY A 230 -10.82 -7.72 10.17
C GLY A 230 -10.72 -9.16 10.68
N GLY A 231 -11.85 -9.85 10.74
CA GLY A 231 -11.93 -11.25 11.16
C GLY A 231 -12.20 -11.47 12.64
N GLY A 232 -12.56 -10.45 13.40
CA GLY A 232 -13.06 -10.56 14.77
C GLY A 232 -12.01 -10.91 15.83
N THR A 233 -10.74 -10.80 15.51
CA THR A 233 -9.61 -11.12 16.41
C THR A 233 -8.53 -10.04 16.31
N GLY A 234 -7.53 -10.12 17.21
CA GLY A 234 -6.38 -9.23 17.21
C GLY A 234 -6.62 -7.89 17.90
N SER A 235 -5.55 -7.27 18.36
CA SER A 235 -5.56 -5.93 18.94
C SER A 235 -4.21 -5.28 18.73
N GLY A 236 -4.23 -3.99 18.41
CA GLY A 236 -3.02 -3.28 18.09
C GLY A 236 -3.23 -1.81 17.80
N SER A 237 -2.15 -1.22 17.35
CA SER A 237 -2.12 0.16 16.89
C SER A 237 -1.12 0.34 15.76
N ILE A 238 -1.37 1.34 14.93
CA ILE A 238 -0.46 1.81 13.90
C ILE A 238 -0.46 3.34 13.91
N THR A 239 0.67 3.93 13.57
CA THR A 239 0.80 5.37 13.33
C THR A 239 1.63 5.59 12.07
N PHE A 240 1.03 6.23 11.08
CA PHE A 240 1.74 6.74 9.91
C PHE A 240 2.40 8.07 10.28
N THR A 241 3.71 8.04 10.41
CA THR A 241 4.56 9.19 10.77
C THR A 241 5.08 9.95 9.55
N THR A 242 4.83 9.42 8.38
CA THR A 242 4.93 10.05 7.07
C THR A 242 3.79 9.47 6.24
N ALA A 243 2.99 10.31 5.64
CA ALA A 243 1.91 9.90 4.76
C ALA A 243 1.58 11.02 3.77
N THR A 244 1.93 10.82 2.50
CA THR A 244 1.57 11.73 1.41
C THR A 244 1.04 10.93 0.23
N VAL A 245 0.08 11.47 -0.49
CA VAL A 245 -0.40 10.95 -1.78
C VAL A 245 -0.25 12.05 -2.80
N THR A 246 0.56 11.82 -3.83
CA THR A 246 0.92 12.82 -4.83
C THR A 246 0.33 12.46 -6.19
N LEU A 247 -0.15 13.46 -6.89
CA LEU A 247 -0.63 13.37 -8.26
C LEU A 247 0.07 14.44 -9.09
N ASP A 248 0.92 14.02 -10.07
CA ASP A 248 1.71 14.85 -10.98
C ASP A 248 1.21 14.76 -12.44
#